data_4cbaa3ce595935e7d397e674265e527c
#
_entry.id   4cbaa3ce595935e7d397e674265e527c
#
_cell.length_a   1.000
_cell.length_b   1.000
_cell.length_c   1.000
_cell.angle_alpha   90.00
_cell.angle_beta   90.00
_cell.angle_gamma   90.00
#
_symmetry.space_group_name_H-M   'P 1'
#
loop_
_entity.id
_entity.type
_entity.pdbx_description
1 polymer ?
#
loop_
_entity_poly.entity_id
_entity_poly.type
_entity_poly.pdbx_seq_one_letter_code
_entity_poly.pdbx_strand_id
1 'polypeptide(L)'
;SFGGVEFTGKVEAGKDENVLEREQTFIDYQREVLKNTALYELEYAQSRDSKSWTKIRAGGEASLTKILDNQPENAREITLYVRKAAAGSTAGEAAAITIPVRPAKPDKITKVTKTSNSIKIVEPTDAKYEYGIAESESGELQWRTEKTFTSPKPANTYYITLRVKATDNSFASKSADRLSVTTPDILQFK
;
A
#
# COMPACT_ATOMS: atom_id res chain seq x y z
N SER A 1 -2.96 -8.97 24.04
CA SER A 1 -3.90 -8.03 23.45
C SER A 1 -3.37 -7.62 22.08
N PHE A 2 -4.24 -7.43 21.17
CA PHE A 2 -3.89 -7.12 19.79
C PHE A 2 -4.08 -5.64 19.53
N GLY A 3 -3.18 -4.85 20.06
CA GLY A 3 -3.10 -3.42 19.78
C GLY A 3 -4.39 -2.67 19.97
N GLY A 4 -5.27 -3.21 20.66
CA GLY A 4 -6.53 -2.59 20.79
C GLY A 4 -7.29 -3.11 21.96
N VAL A 5 -8.54 -3.23 21.76
CA VAL A 5 -9.44 -3.65 22.81
C VAL A 5 -9.23 -5.13 23.05
N GLU A 6 -8.81 -5.44 24.23
CA GLU A 6 -8.81 -6.81 24.67
C GLU A 6 -10.24 -7.29 24.76
N PHE A 7 -10.55 -8.34 24.05
CA PHE A 7 -11.84 -8.97 24.20
C PHE A 7 -11.92 -9.55 25.60
N THR A 8 -12.86 -9.09 26.40
CA THR A 8 -12.97 -9.46 27.80
C THR A 8 -13.41 -10.90 28.02
N GLY A 9 -13.55 -11.68 26.97
CA GLY A 9 -13.83 -13.09 27.02
C GLY A 9 -15.25 -13.45 27.40
N LYS A 10 -16.10 -12.49 27.61
CA LYS A 10 -17.48 -12.79 27.92
C LYS A 10 -18.29 -12.89 26.64
N VAL A 11 -18.48 -14.11 26.21
CA VAL A 11 -19.54 -14.42 25.26
C VAL A 11 -20.84 -14.39 26.02
N GLU A 12 -21.67 -13.43 25.72
CA GLU A 12 -23.00 -13.39 26.33
C GLU A 12 -23.85 -14.61 25.90
N ALA A 13 -24.71 -15.05 26.77
CA ALA A 13 -25.59 -16.15 26.46
C ALA A 13 -26.42 -15.84 25.19
N GLY A 14 -26.38 -16.73 24.21
CA GLY A 14 -27.05 -16.54 22.92
C GLY A 14 -26.20 -15.86 21.83
N LYS A 15 -25.00 -15.42 22.14
CA LYS A 15 -24.10 -14.85 21.15
C LYS A 15 -23.46 -15.96 20.30
N ASP A 16 -23.46 -15.79 19.00
CA ASP A 16 -22.84 -16.74 18.08
C ASP A 16 -21.32 -16.75 18.27
N GLU A 17 -20.77 -17.92 18.58
CA GLU A 17 -19.34 -18.11 18.75
C GLU A 17 -18.54 -17.92 17.44
N ASN A 18 -19.22 -17.91 16.29
CA ASN A 18 -18.60 -17.70 14.99
C ASN A 18 -18.54 -16.22 14.61
N VAL A 19 -19.02 -15.31 15.43
CA VAL A 19 -18.92 -13.87 15.17
C VAL A 19 -17.47 -13.43 15.30
N LEU A 20 -16.95 -12.79 14.26
CA LEU A 20 -15.60 -12.24 14.25
C LEU A 20 -15.51 -11.02 15.17
N GLU A 21 -14.55 -11.02 16.05
CA GLU A 21 -14.19 -9.84 16.81
C GLU A 21 -13.34 -8.91 15.95
N ARG A 22 -13.59 -7.60 16.03
CA ARG A 22 -12.91 -6.59 15.19
C ARG A 22 -11.39 -6.58 15.38
N GLU A 23 -10.95 -6.89 16.58
CA GLU A 23 -9.55 -6.91 16.99
C GLU A 23 -8.79 -8.12 16.46
N GLN A 24 -9.44 -9.00 15.71
CA GLN A 24 -8.79 -10.16 15.11
C GLN A 24 -8.03 -9.85 13.84
N THR A 25 -8.05 -8.59 13.40
CA THR A 25 -7.34 -8.16 12.21
C THR A 25 -6.58 -6.87 12.47
N PHE A 26 -5.56 -6.65 11.66
CA PHE A 26 -4.74 -5.45 11.71
C PHE A 26 -4.34 -5.04 10.28
N ILE A 27 -4.40 -3.74 9.99
CA ILE A 27 -3.97 -3.21 8.69
C ILE A 27 -2.55 -2.66 8.84
N ASP A 28 -1.64 -3.21 8.05
CA ASP A 28 -0.30 -2.64 7.87
C ASP A 28 -0.32 -1.77 6.61
N TYR A 29 -0.40 -0.47 6.80
CA TYR A 29 -0.55 0.49 5.70
C TYR A 29 0.69 0.58 4.84
N GLN A 30 1.87 0.44 5.42
CA GLN A 30 3.13 0.56 4.68
C GLN A 30 3.38 -0.66 3.80
N ARG A 31 3.01 -1.84 4.28
CA ARG A 31 3.15 -3.10 3.54
C ARG A 31 1.89 -3.46 2.74
N GLU A 32 0.81 -2.72 2.94
CA GLU A 32 -0.48 -2.93 2.26
C GLU A 32 -1.02 -4.33 2.46
N VAL A 33 -1.04 -4.77 3.71
CA VAL A 33 -1.54 -6.10 4.06
C VAL A 33 -2.59 -6.05 5.15
N LEU A 34 -3.52 -6.98 5.08
CA LEU A 34 -4.47 -7.30 6.13
C LEU A 34 -3.91 -8.48 6.91
N LYS A 35 -3.57 -8.26 8.16
CA LYS A 35 -3.03 -9.32 9.03
C LYS A 35 -4.16 -9.99 9.80
N ASN A 36 -4.10 -11.32 9.84
CA ASN A 36 -4.94 -12.11 10.70
C ASN A 36 -4.22 -12.34 12.03
N THR A 37 -4.69 -11.68 13.09
CA THR A 37 -4.14 -11.82 14.44
C THR A 37 -4.91 -12.84 15.28
N ALA A 38 -5.89 -13.51 14.70
CA ALA A 38 -6.64 -14.57 15.36
C ALA A 38 -5.83 -15.87 15.43
N LEU A 39 -6.27 -16.76 16.31
CA LEU A 39 -5.69 -18.11 16.45
C LEU A 39 -6.35 -19.12 15.50
N TYR A 40 -7.14 -18.66 14.54
CA TYR A 40 -7.83 -19.49 13.57
C TYR A 40 -7.85 -18.82 12.20
N GLU A 41 -8.16 -19.57 11.18
CA GLU A 41 -8.21 -19.06 9.81
C GLU A 41 -9.39 -18.10 9.64
N LEU A 42 -9.12 -16.98 8.99
CA LEU A 42 -10.11 -16.02 8.55
C LEU A 42 -10.23 -16.08 7.02
N GLU A 43 -11.31 -15.50 6.52
CA GLU A 43 -11.41 -15.23 5.07
C GLU A 43 -12.09 -13.89 4.87
N TYR A 44 -11.75 -13.24 3.74
CA TYR A 44 -12.32 -11.94 3.44
C TYR A 44 -12.82 -11.85 2.00
N ALA A 45 -13.72 -10.90 1.78
CA ALA A 45 -14.24 -10.58 0.46
C ALA A 45 -14.68 -9.11 0.43
N GLN A 46 -14.93 -8.57 -0.75
CA GLN A 46 -15.41 -7.20 -0.90
C GLN A 46 -16.94 -7.09 -0.86
N SER A 47 -17.64 -8.20 -0.76
CA SER A 47 -19.10 -8.25 -0.63
C SER A 47 -19.50 -9.37 0.32
N ARG A 48 -20.54 -9.13 1.12
CA ARG A 48 -21.11 -10.17 1.99
C ARG A 48 -21.59 -11.37 1.19
N ASP A 49 -22.07 -11.12 -0.02
CA ASP A 49 -22.67 -12.14 -0.87
C ASP A 49 -21.66 -12.78 -1.82
N SER A 50 -20.37 -12.50 -1.62
CA SER A 50 -19.33 -13.05 -2.48
C SER A 50 -19.38 -14.57 -2.49
N LYS A 51 -19.24 -15.16 -3.66
CA LYS A 51 -19.10 -16.59 -3.85
C LYS A 51 -17.67 -17.06 -3.70
N SER A 52 -16.72 -16.11 -3.67
CA SER A 52 -15.30 -16.38 -3.56
C SER A 52 -14.70 -15.56 -2.43
N TRP A 53 -14.19 -16.24 -1.43
CA TRP A 53 -13.56 -15.62 -0.27
C TRP A 53 -12.08 -16.01 -0.23
N THR A 54 -11.24 -15.04 0.07
CA THR A 54 -9.79 -15.28 0.19
C THR A 54 -9.44 -15.64 1.62
N LYS A 55 -8.81 -16.78 1.79
CA LYS A 55 -8.43 -17.28 3.11
C LYS A 55 -7.13 -16.67 3.61
N ILE A 56 -7.09 -16.39 4.90
CA ILE A 56 -5.90 -15.92 5.61
C ILE A 56 -5.68 -16.83 6.80
N ARG A 57 -4.64 -17.64 6.75
CA ARG A 57 -4.33 -18.56 7.87
C ARG A 57 -4.11 -17.79 9.17
N ALA A 58 -4.25 -18.48 10.29
CA ALA A 58 -3.94 -17.90 11.61
C ALA A 58 -2.53 -17.31 11.62
N GLY A 59 -2.40 -16.06 12.05
CA GLY A 59 -1.12 -15.36 12.07
C GLY A 59 -0.59 -14.95 10.69
N GLY A 60 -1.32 -15.24 9.62
CA GLY A 60 -0.93 -14.89 8.25
C GLY A 60 -1.40 -13.51 7.83
N GLU A 61 -1.16 -13.19 6.57
CA GLU A 61 -1.53 -11.90 5.99
C GLU A 61 -1.96 -12.04 4.54
N ALA A 62 -2.76 -11.09 4.07
CA ALA A 62 -3.19 -11.00 2.68
C ALA A 62 -2.84 -9.62 2.13
N SER A 63 -2.37 -9.56 0.88
CA SER A 63 -2.07 -8.30 0.21
C SER A 63 -3.37 -7.56 -0.14
N LEU A 64 -3.37 -6.25 0.09
CA LEU A 64 -4.46 -5.35 -0.28
C LEU A 64 -4.14 -4.55 -1.55
N THR A 65 -2.95 -4.68 -2.11
CA THR A 65 -2.46 -3.85 -3.21
C THR A 65 -3.41 -3.87 -4.42
N LYS A 66 -3.85 -5.04 -4.85
CA LYS A 66 -4.78 -5.15 -5.99
C LYS A 66 -6.12 -4.45 -5.73
N ILE A 67 -6.65 -4.60 -4.54
CA ILE A 67 -7.90 -3.95 -4.14
C ILE A 67 -7.72 -2.44 -4.18
N LEU A 68 -6.62 -1.94 -3.63
CA LEU A 68 -6.30 -0.51 -3.60
C LEU A 68 -6.12 0.07 -5.01
N ASP A 69 -5.48 -0.67 -5.91
CA ASP A 69 -5.20 -0.21 -7.27
C ASP A 69 -6.42 -0.25 -8.20
N ASN A 70 -7.43 -1.03 -7.87
CA ASN A 70 -8.61 -1.23 -8.71
C ASN A 70 -9.84 -0.43 -8.25
N GLN A 71 -9.66 0.59 -7.42
CA GLN A 71 -10.77 1.42 -6.98
C GLN A 71 -11.16 2.47 -8.02
N PRO A 72 -12.45 2.80 -8.15
CA PRO A 72 -12.89 3.95 -8.95
C PRO A 72 -12.25 5.24 -8.45
N GLU A 73 -12.05 6.22 -9.35
CA GLU A 73 -11.45 7.51 -8.99
C GLU A 73 -12.20 8.26 -7.90
N ASN A 74 -13.52 8.09 -7.84
CA ASN A 74 -14.37 8.77 -6.86
C ASN A 74 -14.57 7.98 -5.57
N ALA A 75 -13.96 6.81 -5.44
CA ALA A 75 -14.04 6.03 -4.21
C ALA A 75 -13.32 6.77 -3.07
N ARG A 76 -13.93 6.75 -1.90
CA ARG A 76 -13.38 7.40 -0.69
C ARG A 76 -12.92 6.39 0.33
N GLU A 77 -13.56 5.24 0.36
CA GLU A 77 -13.26 4.18 1.29
C GLU A 77 -13.58 2.82 0.67
N ILE A 78 -13.02 1.78 1.24
CA ILE A 78 -13.20 0.41 0.80
C ILE A 78 -13.75 -0.36 2.00
N THR A 79 -14.81 -1.15 1.76
CA THR A 79 -15.33 -2.05 2.76
C THR A 79 -14.86 -3.47 2.46
N LEU A 80 -14.27 -4.10 3.46
CA LEU A 80 -13.92 -5.51 3.44
C LEU A 80 -14.80 -6.24 4.43
N TYR A 81 -15.28 -7.41 4.05
CA TYR A 81 -16.01 -8.29 4.92
C TYR A 81 -15.12 -9.43 5.34
N VAL A 82 -14.95 -9.62 6.63
CA VAL A 82 -14.04 -10.61 7.19
C VAL A 82 -14.85 -11.52 8.10
N ARG A 83 -14.61 -12.82 8.00
CA ARG A 83 -15.28 -13.82 8.81
C ARG A 83 -14.34 -14.95 9.16
N LYS A 84 -14.71 -15.70 10.19
CA LYS A 84 -14.04 -16.95 10.51
C LYS A 84 -14.27 -17.92 9.36
N ALA A 85 -13.22 -18.54 8.87
CA ALA A 85 -13.33 -19.49 7.78
C ALA A 85 -14.14 -20.71 8.19
N ALA A 86 -14.81 -21.31 7.21
CA ALA A 86 -15.66 -22.45 7.46
C ALA A 86 -14.86 -23.65 8.03
N ALA A 87 -15.34 -24.19 9.13
CA ALA A 87 -14.93 -25.49 9.62
C ALA A 87 -16.03 -26.47 9.21
N GLY A 88 -15.81 -27.20 8.13
CA GLY A 88 -16.88 -28.00 7.52
C GLY A 88 -17.70 -27.16 6.54
N SER A 89 -19.01 -27.14 6.68
CA SER A 89 -19.92 -26.45 5.75
C SER A 89 -20.35 -25.05 6.20
N THR A 90 -19.98 -24.63 7.41
CA THR A 90 -20.50 -23.39 7.99
C THR A 90 -19.39 -22.39 8.21
N ALA A 91 -19.48 -21.24 7.51
CA ALA A 91 -18.62 -20.09 7.76
C ALA A 91 -19.19 -19.26 8.93
N GLY A 92 -18.33 -18.46 9.53
CA GLY A 92 -18.72 -17.48 10.54
C GLY A 92 -19.51 -16.32 9.94
N GLU A 93 -20.10 -15.51 10.79
CA GLU A 93 -20.75 -14.27 10.38
C GLU A 93 -19.69 -13.22 10.04
N ALA A 94 -19.93 -12.48 8.96
CA ALA A 94 -18.98 -11.48 8.49
C ALA A 94 -19.09 -10.16 9.25
N ALA A 95 -17.95 -9.62 9.64
CA ALA A 95 -17.82 -8.25 10.13
C ALA A 95 -17.31 -7.35 9.03
N ALA A 96 -17.80 -6.12 8.96
CA ALA A 96 -17.35 -5.13 8.01
C ALA A 96 -16.14 -4.36 8.58
N ILE A 97 -15.10 -4.21 7.75
CA ILE A 97 -13.93 -3.39 8.04
C ILE A 97 -13.86 -2.32 6.97
N THR A 98 -13.73 -1.07 7.37
CA THR A 98 -13.58 0.04 6.44
C THR A 98 -12.13 0.50 6.44
N ILE A 99 -11.55 0.60 5.24
CA ILE A 99 -10.19 1.11 5.05
C ILE A 99 -10.23 2.29 4.08
N PRO A 100 -9.30 3.25 4.21
CA PRO A 100 -9.23 4.36 3.25
C PRO A 100 -8.72 3.88 1.90
N VAL A 101 -9.07 4.61 0.86
CA VAL A 101 -8.43 4.44 -0.46
C VAL A 101 -7.05 5.10 -0.44
N ARG A 102 -6.28 4.88 -1.51
CA ARG A 102 -5.01 5.60 -1.71
C ARG A 102 -5.25 7.10 -1.77
N PRO A 103 -4.35 7.92 -1.24
CA PRO A 103 -4.37 9.36 -1.51
C PRO A 103 -4.31 9.65 -3.00
N ALA A 104 -4.68 10.86 -3.40
CA ALA A 104 -4.65 11.27 -4.80
C ALA A 104 -3.23 11.17 -5.36
N LYS A 105 -3.14 10.68 -6.59
CA LYS A 105 -1.89 10.61 -7.34
C LYS A 105 -1.33 12.03 -7.53
N PRO A 106 -0.06 12.29 -7.17
CA PRO A 106 0.53 13.61 -7.37
C PRO A 106 0.81 13.92 -8.84
N ASP A 107 1.01 15.18 -9.13
CA ASP A 107 1.39 15.62 -10.46
C ASP A 107 2.80 15.15 -10.81
N LYS A 108 3.05 15.01 -12.10
CA LYS A 108 4.35 14.63 -12.65
C LYS A 108 5.42 15.66 -12.26
N ILE A 109 6.64 15.18 -12.07
CA ILE A 109 7.82 16.04 -11.87
C ILE A 109 7.97 16.97 -13.07
N THR A 110 8.10 18.27 -12.82
CA THR A 110 8.19 19.29 -13.84
C THR A 110 9.55 19.93 -13.93
N LYS A 111 10.35 19.88 -12.86
CA LYS A 111 11.65 20.55 -12.84
C LYS A 111 12.68 19.74 -12.08
N VAL A 112 13.82 19.56 -12.71
CA VAL A 112 14.99 18.87 -12.13
C VAL A 112 16.25 19.67 -12.44
N THR A 113 17.29 19.47 -11.63
CA THR A 113 18.68 19.82 -11.98
C THR A 113 19.48 18.53 -12.03
N LYS A 114 20.49 18.50 -12.87
CA LYS A 114 21.28 17.29 -13.08
C LYS A 114 22.75 17.60 -13.31
N THR A 115 23.56 16.65 -12.90
CA THR A 115 25.00 16.60 -13.23
C THR A 115 25.27 15.25 -13.89
N SER A 116 26.53 15.00 -14.28
CA SER A 116 26.87 13.70 -14.86
C SER A 116 26.64 12.51 -13.93
N ASN A 117 26.52 12.74 -12.63
CA ASN A 117 26.37 11.67 -11.64
C ASN A 117 25.28 11.94 -10.60
N SER A 118 24.38 12.89 -10.85
CA SER A 118 23.27 13.16 -9.94
C SER A 118 22.05 13.72 -10.65
N ILE A 119 20.89 13.51 -10.05
CA ILE A 119 19.62 14.12 -10.47
C ILE A 119 18.96 14.65 -9.21
N LYS A 120 18.59 15.93 -9.20
CA LYS A 120 17.89 16.57 -8.10
C LYS A 120 16.51 17.03 -8.55
N ILE A 121 15.49 16.63 -7.82
CA ILE A 121 14.12 17.06 -8.06
C ILE A 121 13.92 18.44 -7.44
N VAL A 122 13.39 19.39 -8.22
CA VAL A 122 13.11 20.75 -7.79
C VAL A 122 11.62 20.97 -7.58
N GLU A 123 10.78 20.50 -8.52
CA GLU A 123 9.33 20.64 -8.45
C GLU A 123 8.62 19.40 -9.01
N PRO A 124 7.56 18.94 -8.33
CA PRO A 124 7.08 19.37 -7.01
C PRO A 124 7.87 18.69 -5.89
N THR A 125 7.94 19.36 -4.74
CA THR A 125 8.55 18.79 -3.53
C THR A 125 7.67 19.07 -2.32
N ASP A 126 7.62 18.11 -1.41
CA ASP A 126 6.87 18.21 -0.16
C ASP A 126 7.37 17.14 0.79
N ALA A 127 7.27 17.38 2.08
CA ALA A 127 7.64 16.40 3.10
C ALA A 127 6.81 15.12 3.03
N LYS A 128 5.61 15.18 2.46
CA LYS A 128 4.73 14.00 2.29
C LYS A 128 5.14 13.09 1.16
N TYR A 129 6.05 13.51 0.29
CA TYR A 129 6.47 12.72 -0.87
C TYR A 129 7.67 11.83 -0.58
N GLU A 130 7.72 10.75 -1.32
CA GLU A 130 8.95 10.00 -1.56
C GLU A 130 9.20 9.96 -3.07
N TYR A 131 10.46 9.83 -3.44
CA TYR A 131 10.92 9.97 -4.81
C TYR A 131 11.51 8.67 -5.30
N GLY A 132 11.20 8.31 -6.54
CA GLY A 132 11.61 7.05 -7.12
C GLY A 132 12.41 7.23 -8.39
N ILE A 133 13.35 6.32 -8.63
CA ILE A 133 14.16 6.27 -9.82
C ILE A 133 14.22 4.85 -10.38
N ALA A 134 14.15 4.73 -11.69
CA ALA A 134 14.30 3.48 -12.40
C ALA A 134 15.16 3.66 -13.64
N GLU A 135 15.71 2.56 -14.17
CA GLU A 135 16.55 2.57 -15.36
C GLU A 135 15.78 2.35 -16.66
N SER A 136 14.47 2.10 -16.56
CA SER A 136 13.59 1.94 -17.71
C SER A 136 12.19 2.46 -17.41
N GLU A 137 11.38 2.67 -18.45
CA GLU A 137 10.01 3.17 -18.31
C GLU A 137 9.13 2.34 -17.40
N SER A 138 9.32 1.05 -17.39
CA SER A 138 8.53 0.10 -16.60
C SER A 138 9.36 -0.65 -15.57
N GLY A 139 10.62 -0.25 -15.37
CA GLY A 139 11.51 -0.88 -14.43
C GLY A 139 11.13 -0.63 -12.98
N GLU A 140 11.69 -1.44 -12.11
CA GLU A 140 11.48 -1.32 -10.68
C GLU A 140 12.01 0.01 -10.15
N LEU A 141 11.20 0.68 -9.35
CA LEU A 141 11.56 1.96 -8.75
C LEU A 141 12.28 1.74 -7.42
N GLN A 142 13.37 2.49 -7.24
CA GLN A 142 14.06 2.61 -5.95
C GLN A 142 13.56 3.88 -5.28
N TRP A 143 12.96 3.75 -4.10
CA TRP A 143 12.31 4.85 -3.40
C TRP A 143 13.16 5.42 -2.29
N ARG A 144 13.10 6.76 -2.13
CA ARG A 144 13.80 7.48 -1.08
C ARG A 144 13.09 8.79 -0.73
N THR A 145 13.39 9.33 0.43
CA THR A 145 12.81 10.61 0.88
C THR A 145 13.64 11.81 0.43
N GLU A 146 14.92 11.62 0.15
CA GLU A 146 15.80 12.69 -0.35
C GLU A 146 15.46 13.02 -1.80
N LYS A 147 15.55 14.29 -2.12
CA LYS A 147 15.26 14.83 -3.46
C LYS A 147 16.37 14.61 -4.48
N THR A 148 17.56 14.21 -4.04
CA THR A 148 18.73 14.03 -4.88
C THR A 148 19.10 12.56 -4.98
N PHE A 149 19.20 12.09 -6.21
CA PHE A 149 19.75 10.77 -6.52
C PHE A 149 21.22 10.89 -6.86
N THR A 150 22.07 10.13 -6.21
CA THR A 150 23.52 10.13 -6.40
C THR A 150 24.03 8.86 -7.09
N SER A 151 23.13 7.94 -7.41
CA SER A 151 23.46 6.71 -8.14
C SER A 151 23.57 6.86 -9.67
N PRO A 152 23.01 7.92 -10.31
CA PRO A 152 23.11 8.06 -11.76
C PRO A 152 24.54 8.10 -12.27
N LYS A 153 24.72 7.54 -13.47
CA LYS A 153 25.97 7.50 -14.20
C LYS A 153 25.91 8.50 -15.36
N PRO A 154 27.07 8.95 -15.87
CA PRO A 154 27.10 9.87 -17.00
C PRO A 154 26.46 9.29 -18.26
N ALA A 155 25.81 10.15 -19.05
CA ALA A 155 25.22 9.82 -20.34
C ALA A 155 24.24 8.66 -20.33
N ASN A 156 23.48 8.50 -19.23
CA ASN A 156 22.45 7.49 -19.09
C ASN A 156 21.09 8.13 -18.89
N THR A 157 20.05 7.42 -19.31
CA THR A 157 18.66 7.85 -19.14
C THR A 157 18.03 7.15 -17.96
N TYR A 158 17.37 7.94 -17.12
CA TYR A 158 16.66 7.47 -15.93
C TYR A 158 15.22 7.93 -16.00
N TYR A 159 14.36 7.22 -15.28
CA TYR A 159 12.93 7.52 -15.19
C TYR A 159 12.62 7.79 -13.75
N ILE A 160 12.19 9.02 -13.46
CA ILE A 160 11.96 9.49 -12.11
C ILE A 160 10.49 9.79 -11.87
N THR A 161 10.05 9.62 -10.65
CA THR A 161 8.68 9.86 -10.24
C THR A 161 8.62 10.20 -8.76
N LEU A 162 7.41 10.45 -8.28
CA LEU A 162 7.14 10.65 -6.87
C LEU A 162 5.78 10.07 -6.53
N ARG A 163 5.55 9.85 -5.26
CA ARG A 163 4.25 9.49 -4.71
C ARG A 163 4.11 10.05 -3.30
N VAL A 164 2.89 10.13 -2.82
CA VAL A 164 2.65 10.37 -1.40
C VAL A 164 3.06 9.12 -0.67
N LYS A 165 3.95 9.23 0.29
CA LYS A 165 4.44 8.08 1.04
C LYS A 165 3.39 7.56 2.02
N ALA A 166 3.41 6.27 2.29
CA ALA A 166 2.56 5.66 3.30
C ALA A 166 2.92 6.18 4.68
N THR A 167 1.94 6.16 5.58
CA THR A 167 2.11 6.47 7.00
C THR A 167 1.60 5.29 7.83
N ASP A 168 1.57 5.44 9.14
CA ASP A 168 1.03 4.39 10.01
C ASP A 168 -0.48 4.18 9.83
N ASN A 169 -1.17 5.14 9.23
CA ASN A 169 -2.62 5.09 9.08
C ASN A 169 -3.12 5.47 7.68
N SER A 170 -2.24 5.52 6.69
CA SER A 170 -2.62 5.77 5.30
C SER A 170 -1.70 5.04 4.33
N PHE A 171 -2.28 4.58 3.22
CA PHE A 171 -1.54 3.93 2.15
C PHE A 171 -0.78 4.95 1.31
N ALA A 172 0.25 4.50 0.60
CA ALA A 172 0.90 5.33 -0.40
C ALA A 172 -0.07 5.63 -1.55
N SER A 173 0.12 6.76 -2.20
CA SER A 173 -0.58 7.06 -3.45
C SER A 173 -0.04 6.20 -4.59
N LYS A 174 -0.74 6.19 -5.73
CA LYS A 174 -0.14 5.75 -6.97
C LYS A 174 0.99 6.70 -7.34
N SER A 175 1.99 6.19 -8.04
CA SER A 175 3.11 6.99 -8.53
C SER A 175 2.65 7.94 -9.63
N ALA A 176 3.19 9.16 -9.64
CA ALA A 176 3.02 10.07 -10.76
C ALA A 176 3.62 9.45 -12.05
N ASP A 177 3.22 9.97 -13.20
CA ASP A 177 3.82 9.55 -14.46
C ASP A 177 5.31 9.84 -14.42
N ARG A 178 6.10 8.94 -14.99
CA ARG A 178 7.56 9.06 -14.95
C ARG A 178 8.06 10.15 -15.88
N LEU A 179 9.06 10.89 -15.42
CA LEU A 179 9.83 11.84 -16.24
C LEU A 179 11.13 11.17 -16.66
N SER A 180 11.39 11.20 -17.96
CA SER A 180 12.66 10.73 -18.51
C SER A 180 13.72 11.82 -18.35
N VAL A 181 14.87 11.47 -17.76
CA VAL A 181 15.99 12.39 -17.52
C VAL A 181 17.27 11.73 -17.98
N THR A 182 17.98 12.39 -18.88
CA THR A 182 19.29 11.92 -19.34
C THR A 182 20.39 12.78 -18.70
N THR A 183 21.32 12.14 -18.01
CA THR A 183 22.47 12.82 -17.42
C THR A 183 23.44 13.24 -18.51
N PRO A 184 24.11 14.38 -18.36
CA PRO A 184 25.15 14.77 -19.30
C PRO A 184 26.37 13.85 -19.21
N ASP A 185 27.16 13.84 -20.26
CA ASP A 185 28.43 13.14 -20.26
C ASP A 185 29.43 13.88 -19.37
N ILE A 186 30.54 13.22 -19.07
CA ILE A 186 31.60 13.81 -18.29
C ILE A 186 32.23 14.92 -19.13
N LEU A 187 32.45 16.10 -18.51
CA LEU A 187 33.13 17.20 -19.15
C LEU A 187 34.56 16.79 -19.50
N GLN A 188 34.90 16.97 -20.77
CA GLN A 188 36.27 16.74 -21.24
C GLN A 188 36.89 18.08 -21.62
N PHE A 189 38.04 18.34 -21.03
CA PHE A 189 38.84 19.52 -21.38
C PHE A 189 39.80 19.13 -22.47
N LYS A 190 39.79 19.88 -23.53
CA LYS A 190 40.75 19.71 -24.60
C LYS A 190 41.96 20.59 -24.38
#